data_f85d091a91d74dae3fabdd426864cb93
#
_entry.id   f85d091a91d74dae3fabdd426864cb93
#
_cell.length_a   1.000
_cell.length_b   1.000
_cell.length_c   1.000
_cell.angle_alpha   90.00
_cell.angle_beta   90.00
_cell.angle_gamma   90.00
#
_symmetry.space_group_name_H-M   'P 1'
#
loop_
_entity.id
_entity.type
_entity.pdbx_description
1 polymer ?
#
loop_
_entity_poly.entity_id
_entity_poly.type
_entity_poly.pdbx_seq_one_letter_code
_entity_poly.pdbx_strand_id
1 'polypeptide(L)'
;MCSSDLGYKWVFVCKRNEKNEIIRYKARLVAQGFSQRPSIDYEETYAPVIDAITFRFFISLVAKENLDMRLMDVVTAYLYESLDNDIYMKIPEGYKMPKHIILQSRSMYSIKLQRSLYGLKQSGRMWYNCLSEYLLK
;
A
#
# COMPACT_ATOMS: atom_id res chain seq x y z
N MET A 1 16.63 4.25 -20.39
CA MET A 1 15.93 2.95 -20.58
C MET A 1 14.66 3.03 -19.78
N CYS A 2 13.50 3.00 -20.40
CA CYS A 2 12.23 3.00 -19.68
C CYS A 2 12.17 1.76 -18.78
N SER A 3 12.01 1.98 -17.47
CA SER A 3 11.55 0.93 -16.58
C SER A 3 10.27 0.37 -17.17
N SER A 4 10.14 -0.95 -17.26
CA SER A 4 8.91 -1.57 -17.75
C SER A 4 7.77 -1.15 -16.82
N ASP A 5 6.77 -0.48 -17.37
CA ASP A 5 5.62 -0.03 -16.59
C ASP A 5 5.00 -1.18 -15.80
N LEU A 6 4.80 -0.96 -14.51
CA LEU A 6 4.15 -1.94 -13.66
C LEU A 6 2.70 -2.17 -14.11
N GLY A 7 2.28 -3.41 -14.10
CA GLY A 7 0.88 -3.74 -14.19
C GLY A 7 0.10 -3.34 -12.93
N TYR A 8 -1.20 -3.41 -13.01
CA TYR A 8 -2.11 -3.19 -11.88
C TYR A 8 -3.22 -4.24 -11.85
N LYS A 9 -3.89 -4.31 -10.73
CA LYS A 9 -5.10 -5.12 -10.56
C LYS A 9 -6.11 -4.38 -9.67
N TRP A 10 -7.37 -4.40 -10.08
CA TRP A 10 -8.48 -4.02 -9.21
C TRP A 10 -8.86 -5.19 -8.31
N VAL A 11 -8.94 -4.95 -7.02
CA VAL A 11 -9.41 -5.92 -6.01
C VAL A 11 -10.70 -5.39 -5.43
N PHE A 12 -11.78 -6.14 -5.65
CA PHE A 12 -13.12 -5.81 -5.16
C PHE A 12 -13.50 -6.75 -4.01
N VAL A 13 -14.01 -6.19 -2.94
CA VAL A 13 -14.46 -6.94 -1.76
C VAL A 13 -15.83 -6.44 -1.33
N CYS A 14 -16.76 -7.38 -1.15
CA CYS A 14 -18.05 -7.12 -0.52
C CYS A 14 -17.97 -7.46 0.97
N LYS A 15 -18.09 -6.46 1.83
CA LYS A 15 -18.21 -6.70 3.28
C LYS A 15 -19.65 -7.05 3.63
N ARG A 16 -19.82 -8.08 4.44
CA ARG A 16 -21.13 -8.56 4.91
C ARG A 16 -21.18 -8.47 6.44
N ASN A 17 -22.39 -8.31 6.97
CA ASN A 17 -22.66 -8.39 8.42
C ASN A 17 -22.90 -9.86 8.84
N GLU A 18 -23.18 -10.08 10.11
CA GLU A 18 -23.47 -11.39 10.68
C GLU A 18 -24.70 -12.07 10.05
N LYS A 19 -25.63 -11.28 9.49
CA LYS A 19 -26.83 -11.75 8.76
C LYS A 19 -26.56 -12.01 7.28
N ASN A 20 -25.28 -11.96 6.85
CA ASN A 20 -24.87 -12.14 5.46
C ASN A 20 -25.35 -11.05 4.48
N GLU A 21 -25.84 -9.90 4.97
CA GLU A 21 -26.25 -8.76 4.16
C GLU A 21 -25.00 -7.94 3.76
N ILE A 22 -24.97 -7.40 2.54
CA ILE A 22 -23.86 -6.57 2.07
C ILE A 22 -23.98 -5.19 2.72
N ILE A 23 -23.00 -4.86 3.57
CA ILE A 23 -22.93 -3.56 4.25
C ILE A 23 -22.02 -2.55 3.53
N ARG A 24 -21.06 -3.04 2.72
CA ARG A 24 -20.11 -2.16 2.03
C ARG A 24 -19.41 -2.85 0.87
N TYR A 25 -19.27 -2.16 -0.24
CA TYR A 25 -18.34 -2.50 -1.32
C TYR A 25 -17.02 -1.77 -1.11
N LYS A 26 -15.92 -2.46 -1.32
CA LYS A 26 -14.57 -1.90 -1.23
C LYS A 26 -13.79 -2.25 -2.49
N ALA A 27 -13.23 -1.24 -3.16
CA ALA A 27 -12.33 -1.40 -4.28
C ALA A 27 -10.94 -0.90 -3.91
N ARG A 28 -9.90 -1.63 -4.33
CA ARG A 28 -8.51 -1.22 -4.20
C ARG A 28 -7.79 -1.39 -5.52
N LEU A 29 -7.07 -0.36 -5.92
CA LEU A 29 -6.08 -0.48 -6.97
C LEU A 29 -4.79 -1.02 -6.35
N VAL A 30 -4.24 -2.07 -6.94
CA VAL A 30 -3.05 -2.77 -6.43
C VAL A 30 -2.02 -2.85 -7.55
N ALA A 31 -0.81 -2.37 -7.32
CA ALA A 31 0.29 -2.53 -8.27
C ALA A 31 0.77 -3.99 -8.31
N GLN A 32 1.21 -4.44 -9.46
CA GLN A 32 1.79 -5.78 -9.64
C GLN A 32 3.30 -5.76 -9.30
N GLY A 33 3.61 -5.56 -8.01
CA GLY A 33 4.98 -5.41 -7.49
C GLY A 33 5.86 -6.64 -7.71
N PHE A 34 5.31 -7.79 -8.06
CA PHE A 34 6.11 -8.97 -8.40
C PHE A 34 6.97 -8.76 -9.66
N SER A 35 6.63 -7.80 -10.52
CA SER A 35 7.42 -7.43 -11.70
C SER A 35 8.49 -6.36 -11.40
N GLN A 36 8.56 -5.83 -10.19
CA GLN A 36 9.59 -4.88 -9.79
C GLN A 36 10.97 -5.53 -9.73
N ARG A 37 11.98 -4.79 -10.16
CA ARG A 37 13.38 -5.22 -10.22
C ARG A 37 14.17 -4.65 -9.05
N PRO A 38 14.92 -5.49 -8.31
CA PRO A 38 15.83 -5.02 -7.26
C PRO A 38 16.85 -4.01 -7.82
N SER A 39 17.25 -3.06 -7.00
CA SER A 39 18.24 -2.01 -7.31
C SER A 39 17.87 -1.09 -8.49
N ILE A 40 16.63 -1.16 -9.00
CA ILE A 40 16.09 -0.28 -10.04
C ILE A 40 14.78 0.33 -9.56
N ASP A 41 13.81 -0.51 -9.20
CA ASP A 41 12.47 -0.09 -8.78
C ASP A 41 12.37 0.02 -7.25
N TYR A 42 13.25 -0.64 -6.51
CA TYR A 42 13.36 -0.59 -5.06
C TYR A 42 14.73 -1.08 -4.59
N GLU A 43 15.22 -0.56 -3.46
CA GLU A 43 16.44 -1.00 -2.81
C GLU A 43 16.15 -2.03 -1.72
N GLU A 44 15.28 -1.69 -0.81
CA GLU A 44 14.99 -2.48 0.37
C GLU A 44 13.50 -2.64 0.60
N THR A 45 13.10 -3.79 1.16
CA THR A 45 11.68 -4.12 1.40
C THR A 45 11.39 -4.52 2.85
N TYR A 46 12.43 -4.69 3.66
CA TYR A 46 12.26 -5.14 5.03
C TYR A 46 11.43 -4.14 5.84
N ALA A 47 10.38 -4.65 6.45
CA ALA A 47 9.56 -3.94 7.43
C ALA A 47 9.33 -4.88 8.62
N PRO A 48 9.70 -4.49 9.85
CA PRO A 48 9.42 -5.30 11.04
C PRO A 48 7.91 -5.51 11.19
N VAL A 49 7.54 -6.75 11.45
CA VAL A 49 6.17 -7.13 11.81
C VAL A 49 6.23 -7.87 13.13
N ILE A 50 5.40 -7.47 14.08
CA ILE A 50 5.33 -8.14 15.38
C ILE A 50 4.84 -9.58 15.19
N ASP A 51 5.56 -10.54 15.76
CA ASP A 51 5.13 -11.94 15.76
C ASP A 51 4.08 -12.21 16.85
N ALA A 52 3.41 -13.35 16.74
CA ALA A 52 2.35 -13.72 17.67
C ALA A 52 2.83 -13.92 19.13
N ILE A 53 4.11 -14.29 19.32
CA ILE A 53 4.68 -14.52 20.64
C ILE A 53 4.90 -13.18 21.33
N THR A 54 5.56 -12.25 20.64
CA THR A 54 5.79 -10.89 21.12
C THR A 54 4.47 -10.18 21.42
N PHE A 55 3.46 -10.35 20.54
CA PHE A 55 2.14 -9.77 20.77
C PHE A 55 1.47 -10.31 22.06
N ARG A 56 1.53 -11.62 22.30
CA ARG A 56 1.02 -12.24 23.53
C ARG A 56 1.77 -11.78 24.75
N PHE A 57 3.09 -11.60 24.66
CA PHE A 57 3.90 -11.05 25.75
C PHE A 57 3.45 -9.64 26.13
N PHE A 58 3.22 -8.75 25.14
CA PHE A 58 2.71 -7.41 25.41
C PHE A 58 1.33 -7.42 26.07
N ILE A 59 0.40 -8.28 25.61
CA ILE A 59 -0.91 -8.41 26.28
C ILE A 59 -0.75 -8.86 27.74
N SER A 60 0.13 -9.82 28.01
CA SER A 60 0.40 -10.29 29.37
C SER A 60 1.00 -9.20 30.24
N LEU A 61 1.89 -8.38 29.68
CA LEU A 61 2.48 -7.24 30.38
C LEU A 61 1.42 -6.18 30.71
N VAL A 62 0.57 -5.82 29.74
CA VAL A 62 -0.56 -4.90 29.93
C VAL A 62 -1.45 -5.37 31.09
N ALA A 63 -1.81 -6.66 31.12
CA ALA A 63 -2.64 -7.23 32.18
C ALA A 63 -1.93 -7.24 33.54
N LYS A 64 -0.62 -7.59 33.58
CA LYS A 64 0.17 -7.65 34.82
C LYS A 64 0.38 -6.27 35.43
N GLU A 65 0.73 -5.28 34.62
CA GLU A 65 1.07 -3.92 35.09
C GLU A 65 -0.17 -2.99 35.10
N ASN A 66 -1.37 -3.52 34.80
CA ASN A 66 -2.63 -2.76 34.73
C ASN A 66 -2.54 -1.52 33.85
N LEU A 67 -1.95 -1.69 32.65
CA LEU A 67 -1.76 -0.61 31.69
C LEU A 67 -2.99 -0.44 30.81
N ASP A 68 -3.21 0.79 30.35
CA ASP A 68 -4.22 1.08 29.33
C ASP A 68 -3.75 0.63 27.94
N MET A 69 -4.60 -0.11 27.23
CA MET A 69 -4.35 -0.53 25.87
C MET A 69 -5.35 0.11 24.91
N ARG A 70 -4.84 0.68 23.79
CA ARG A 70 -5.66 1.26 22.75
C ARG A 70 -5.39 0.59 21.41
N LEU A 71 -6.46 0.22 20.73
CA LEU A 71 -6.39 -0.29 19.36
C LEU A 71 -6.60 0.86 18.37
N MET A 72 -5.68 1.04 17.44
CA MET A 72 -5.77 2.03 16.38
C MET A 72 -5.61 1.36 15.02
N ASP A 73 -6.39 1.80 14.04
CA ASP A 73 -6.27 1.38 12.65
C ASP A 73 -6.03 2.60 11.77
N VAL A 74 -4.99 2.54 10.95
CA VAL A 74 -4.65 3.64 10.05
C VAL A 74 -5.27 3.43 8.69
N VAL A 75 -6.14 4.35 8.32
CA VAL A 75 -6.80 4.31 7.02
C VAL A 75 -5.79 4.61 5.92
N THR A 76 -5.69 3.72 4.92
CA THR A 76 -4.82 3.88 3.74
C THR A 76 -3.33 4.07 4.05
N ALA A 77 -2.81 3.40 5.08
CA ALA A 77 -1.44 3.55 5.58
C ALA A 77 -0.37 3.67 4.47
N TYR A 78 -0.40 2.79 3.47
CA TYR A 78 0.60 2.78 2.39
C TYR A 78 0.54 3.97 1.41
N LEU A 79 -0.52 4.79 1.46
CA LEU A 79 -0.69 5.90 0.52
C LEU A 79 -0.12 7.24 1.06
N TYR A 80 0.45 7.24 2.26
CA TYR A 80 0.97 8.47 2.87
C TYR A 80 2.38 8.82 2.42
N GLU A 81 3.23 7.83 2.18
CA GLU A 81 4.65 8.05 1.91
C GLU A 81 4.99 8.29 0.43
N SER A 82 5.97 9.17 0.23
CA SER A 82 6.61 9.36 -1.08
C SER A 82 7.49 8.15 -1.43
N LEU A 83 7.70 7.94 -2.70
CA LEU A 83 8.55 6.85 -3.21
C LEU A 83 10.02 7.31 -3.29
N ASP A 84 10.94 6.42 -2.96
CA ASP A 84 12.39 6.65 -3.07
C ASP A 84 12.84 6.67 -4.53
N ASN A 85 12.19 5.86 -5.37
CA ASN A 85 12.52 5.70 -6.79
C ASN A 85 11.33 6.09 -7.68
N ASP A 86 11.63 6.49 -8.90
CA ASP A 86 10.63 6.79 -9.90
C ASP A 86 9.97 5.50 -10.40
N ILE A 87 8.72 5.30 -10.03
CA ILE A 87 7.91 4.13 -10.42
C ILE A 87 6.83 4.56 -11.40
N TYR A 88 6.79 3.86 -12.53
CA TYR A 88 5.79 4.05 -13.57
C TYR A 88 4.85 2.85 -13.63
N MET A 89 3.58 3.12 -13.82
CA MET A 89 2.51 2.12 -13.88
C MET A 89 1.64 2.34 -15.11
N LYS A 90 1.16 1.26 -15.70
CA LYS A 90 0.16 1.31 -16.79
C LYS A 90 -1.08 2.05 -16.32
N ILE A 91 -1.68 2.84 -17.20
CA ILE A 91 -2.89 3.61 -16.89
C ILE A 91 -4.04 2.66 -16.52
N PRO A 92 -4.58 2.73 -15.30
CA PRO A 92 -5.67 1.86 -14.88
C PRO A 92 -6.93 2.07 -15.71
N GLU A 93 -7.66 0.98 -15.93
CA GLU A 93 -9.00 1.05 -16.51
C GLU A 93 -9.92 1.92 -15.63
N GLY A 94 -10.73 2.78 -16.27
CA GLY A 94 -11.57 3.75 -15.59
C GLY A 94 -10.88 5.08 -15.25
N TYR A 95 -9.56 5.19 -15.40
CA TYR A 95 -8.86 6.46 -15.20
C TYR A 95 -9.24 7.47 -16.29
N LYS A 96 -9.66 8.67 -15.85
CA LYS A 96 -10.03 9.78 -16.76
C LYS A 96 -8.79 10.51 -17.23
N MET A 97 -8.42 10.31 -18.48
CA MET A 97 -7.30 11.02 -19.09
C MET A 97 -7.66 12.47 -19.44
N PRO A 98 -6.69 13.40 -19.39
CA PRO A 98 -6.87 14.76 -19.89
C PRO A 98 -7.27 14.75 -21.37
N LYS A 99 -8.16 15.66 -21.77
CA LYS A 99 -8.74 15.70 -23.12
C LYS A 99 -7.69 15.79 -24.25
N HIS A 100 -6.59 16.47 -24.03
CA HIS A 100 -5.52 16.64 -25.01
C HIS A 100 -4.70 15.36 -25.28
N ILE A 101 -4.82 14.35 -24.41
CA ILE A 101 -4.09 13.08 -24.54
C ILE A 101 -4.99 11.96 -25.12
N ILE A 102 -6.31 12.16 -25.13
CA ILE A 102 -7.30 11.12 -25.53
C ILE A 102 -7.13 10.67 -26.99
N LEU A 103 -6.53 11.51 -27.85
CA LEU A 103 -6.34 11.21 -29.27
C LEU A 103 -5.27 10.14 -29.57
N GLN A 104 -4.47 9.75 -28.57
CA GLN A 104 -3.42 8.76 -28.73
C GLN A 104 -3.76 7.48 -27.91
N SER A 105 -3.15 6.37 -28.32
CA SER A 105 -3.36 5.09 -27.62
C SER A 105 -2.94 5.18 -26.16
N ARG A 106 -3.78 4.69 -25.24
CA ARG A 106 -3.48 4.62 -23.79
C ARG A 106 -2.18 3.87 -23.49
N SER A 107 -1.80 2.92 -24.35
CA SER A 107 -0.57 2.14 -24.20
C SER A 107 0.72 2.94 -24.38
N MET A 108 0.63 4.16 -24.92
CA MET A 108 1.79 5.05 -25.10
C MET A 108 2.10 5.89 -23.84
N TYR A 109 1.26 5.81 -22.82
CA TYR A 109 1.38 6.62 -21.62
C TYR A 109 1.43 5.76 -20.36
N SER A 110 2.19 6.25 -19.39
CA SER A 110 2.31 5.67 -18.06
C SER A 110 1.96 6.71 -17.02
N ILE A 111 1.58 6.25 -15.85
CA ILE A 111 1.41 7.11 -14.66
C ILE A 111 2.67 6.98 -13.81
N LYS A 112 3.33 8.11 -13.54
CA LYS A 112 4.37 8.19 -12.50
C LYS A 112 3.67 8.21 -11.14
N LEU A 113 3.97 7.24 -10.31
CA LEU A 113 3.47 7.19 -8.94
C LEU A 113 4.21 8.24 -8.10
N GLN A 114 3.47 9.13 -7.46
CA GLN A 114 4.04 10.12 -6.54
C GLN A 114 4.13 9.59 -5.10
N ARG A 115 3.32 8.61 -4.77
CA ARG A 115 3.25 7.99 -3.44
C ARG A 115 3.18 6.48 -3.55
N SER A 116 3.51 5.82 -2.45
CA SER A 116 3.42 4.39 -2.34
C SER A 116 1.99 3.89 -2.61
N LEU A 117 1.89 2.69 -3.17
CA LEU A 117 0.62 2.05 -3.54
C LEU A 117 0.61 0.61 -3.02
N TYR A 118 -0.56 0.10 -2.71
CA TYR A 118 -0.73 -1.32 -2.37
C TYR A 118 -0.13 -2.21 -3.45
N GLY A 119 0.61 -3.23 -3.03
CA GLY A 119 1.23 -4.22 -3.91
C GLY A 119 2.66 -3.91 -4.34
N LEU A 120 3.19 -2.71 -4.10
CA LEU A 120 4.62 -2.45 -4.26
C LEU A 120 5.41 -3.15 -3.16
N LYS A 121 6.60 -3.65 -3.48
CA LYS A 121 7.45 -4.39 -2.55
C LYS A 121 7.93 -3.55 -1.38
N GLN A 122 8.23 -2.27 -1.61
CA GLN A 122 8.72 -1.34 -0.59
C GLN A 122 7.63 -0.68 0.25
N SER A 123 6.33 -0.85 -0.08
CA SER A 123 5.25 -0.14 0.61
C SER A 123 5.21 -0.38 2.13
N GLY A 124 5.49 -1.61 2.55
CA GLY A 124 5.55 -1.96 3.97
C GLY A 124 6.66 -1.22 4.71
N ARG A 125 7.86 -1.16 4.11
CA ARG A 125 9.01 -0.44 4.66
C ARG A 125 8.75 1.07 4.73
N MET A 126 8.23 1.64 3.64
CA MET A 126 7.90 3.08 3.59
C MET A 126 6.95 3.45 4.73
N TRP A 127 5.91 2.67 4.91
CA TRP A 127 4.99 2.85 6.02
C TRP A 127 5.66 2.70 7.40
N TYR A 128 6.51 1.67 7.57
CA TYR A 128 7.26 1.48 8.81
C TYR A 128 8.13 2.69 9.16
N ASN A 129 8.85 3.24 8.18
CA ASN A 129 9.68 4.43 8.37
C ASN A 129 8.84 5.63 8.82
N CYS A 130 7.73 5.91 8.12
CA CYS A 130 6.81 6.99 8.47
C CYS A 130 6.26 6.86 9.89
N LEU A 131 5.78 5.67 10.25
CA LEU A 131 5.25 5.42 11.58
C LEU A 131 6.33 5.57 12.65
N SER A 132 7.53 5.04 12.40
CA SER A 132 8.66 5.13 13.33
C SER A 132 9.09 6.57 13.57
N GLU A 133 9.21 7.37 12.52
CA GLU A 133 9.52 8.79 12.64
C GLU A 133 8.45 9.57 13.42
N TYR A 134 7.19 9.23 13.23
CA TYR A 134 6.09 9.84 13.97
C TYR A 134 6.12 9.49 15.46
N LEU A 135 6.43 8.23 15.79
CA LEU A 135 6.45 7.76 17.18
C LEU A 135 7.68 8.21 17.97
N LEU A 136 8.78 8.56 17.28
CA LEU A 136 10.02 9.03 17.90
C LEU A 136 10.07 10.54 18.15
N LYS A 137 9.08 11.28 17.68
CA LYS A 137 8.89 12.72 17.93
C LYS A 137 8.19 12.98 19.25
#